data_639ffda0b5a0328b3be81f2561c8acbb
#
_entry.id   639ffda0b5a0328b3be81f2561c8acbb
#
_cell.length_a   1.000
_cell.length_b   1.000
_cell.length_c   1.000
_cell.angle_alpha   90.00
_cell.angle_beta   90.00
_cell.angle_gamma   90.00
#
_symmetry.space_group_name_H-M   'P 1'
#
loop_
_entity.id
_entity.type
_entity.pdbx_description
1 polymer ?
#
loop_
_entity_poly.entity_id
_entity_poly.type
_entity_poly.pdbx_seq_one_letter_code
_entity_poly.pdbx_strand_id
1 'polypeptide(L)'
;NGGAHANNSLEIQEFMIRPDGAKNFNECMQMSFLVIQNLKKNLENKNISTSVGDEGGFAPSLASDEEAIEMIMKSISLAGFKPGEDISICLDVAANELKKPKNVDYFLKIAKKFPIKSIEYPFSEDDWDNWKKLTEKTNTQIVGDDLFVTNKKRLAKGIKEKSANSILIKPNQIGTVSETLEAIKLAQNNNFATIISHRSGDSEDTFIADLAVATNSSQIKTGSLARSERVSKYNRLLRIEEELGNSSKMAKI
;
A
#
# COMPACT_ATOMS: atom_id res chain seq x y z
N ASN A 1 -5.03 8.69 -5.96
CA ASN A 1 -4.10 9.56 -5.25
C ASN A 1 -4.81 10.79 -4.68
N GLY A 2 -4.42 11.22 -3.50
CA GLY A 2 -4.83 12.44 -2.81
C GLY A 2 -3.68 13.04 -2.01
N GLY A 3 -3.97 13.82 -0.96
CA GLY A 3 -2.96 14.41 -0.10
C GLY A 3 -1.88 15.16 -0.87
N ALA A 4 -0.61 14.93 -0.54
CA ALA A 4 0.52 15.56 -1.23
C ALA A 4 0.76 15.02 -2.67
N HIS A 5 0.23 13.85 -3.03
CA HIS A 5 0.42 13.22 -4.34
C HIS A 5 -0.53 13.72 -5.44
N ALA A 6 -1.49 14.60 -5.11
CA ALA A 6 -2.45 15.13 -6.07
C ALA A 6 -3.04 16.47 -5.63
N ASN A 7 -3.23 17.37 -6.58
CA ASN A 7 -3.92 18.63 -6.32
C ASN A 7 -5.44 18.44 -6.42
N ASN A 8 -6.03 17.86 -5.36
CA ASN A 8 -7.45 17.61 -5.24
C ASN A 8 -7.96 17.80 -3.79
N SER A 9 -9.20 17.36 -3.52
CA SER A 9 -9.88 17.56 -2.23
C SER A 9 -9.65 16.44 -1.21
N LEU A 10 -9.04 15.33 -1.60
CA LEU A 10 -8.83 14.16 -0.72
C LEU A 10 -7.72 14.42 0.30
N GLU A 11 -7.95 14.06 1.56
CA GLU A 11 -6.96 14.21 2.63
C GLU A 11 -6.02 13.00 2.72
N ILE A 12 -6.55 11.78 2.57
CA ILE A 12 -5.76 10.55 2.53
C ILE A 12 -4.94 10.51 1.24
N GLN A 13 -3.65 10.20 1.36
CA GLN A 13 -2.71 10.29 0.25
C GLN A 13 -2.89 9.18 -0.78
N GLU A 14 -3.17 7.94 -0.34
CA GLU A 14 -3.33 6.81 -1.25
C GLU A 14 -4.47 5.88 -0.82
N PHE A 15 -5.26 5.50 -1.82
CA PHE A 15 -6.30 4.47 -1.73
C PHE A 15 -5.87 3.34 -2.65
N MET A 16 -5.43 2.24 -2.08
CA MET A 16 -4.82 1.13 -2.79
C MET A 16 -5.73 -0.08 -2.81
N ILE A 17 -5.62 -0.88 -3.86
CA ILE A 17 -6.20 -2.22 -3.93
C ILE A 17 -5.10 -3.27 -3.73
N ARG A 18 -5.45 -4.37 -3.06
CA ARG A 18 -4.59 -5.53 -2.88
C ARG A 18 -5.36 -6.79 -3.27
N PRO A 19 -5.01 -7.44 -4.39
CA PRO A 19 -5.70 -8.64 -4.89
C PRO A 19 -5.33 -9.89 -4.10
N ASP A 20 -5.89 -10.02 -2.89
CA ASP A 20 -5.58 -11.11 -1.94
C ASP A 20 -6.04 -12.49 -2.45
N GLY A 21 -7.06 -12.53 -3.31
CA GLY A 21 -7.60 -13.76 -3.91
C GLY A 21 -6.83 -14.29 -5.12
N ALA A 22 -5.81 -13.57 -5.60
CA ALA A 22 -5.04 -14.00 -6.77
C ALA A 22 -4.19 -15.24 -6.47
N LYS A 23 -4.19 -16.21 -7.38
CA LYS A 23 -3.43 -17.46 -7.25
C LYS A 23 -1.98 -17.34 -7.69
N ASN A 24 -1.70 -16.37 -8.54
CA ASN A 24 -0.39 -16.07 -9.10
C ASN A 24 -0.30 -14.59 -9.46
N PHE A 25 0.90 -14.11 -9.79
CA PHE A 25 1.10 -12.68 -10.03
C PHE A 25 0.42 -12.21 -11.33
N ASN A 26 0.35 -13.05 -12.34
CA ASN A 26 -0.37 -12.74 -13.58
C ASN A 26 -1.87 -12.49 -13.29
N GLU A 27 -2.52 -13.36 -12.51
CA GLU A 27 -3.92 -13.16 -12.08
C GLU A 27 -4.07 -11.87 -11.24
N CYS A 28 -3.11 -11.60 -10.35
CA CYS A 28 -3.07 -10.34 -9.59
C CYS A 28 -3.11 -9.11 -10.51
N MET A 29 -2.32 -9.12 -11.58
CA MET A 29 -2.28 -8.03 -12.55
C MET A 29 -3.58 -7.92 -13.36
N GLN A 30 -4.17 -9.05 -13.76
CA GLN A 30 -5.46 -9.06 -14.47
C GLN A 30 -6.58 -8.49 -13.60
N MET A 31 -6.67 -8.92 -12.34
CA MET A 31 -7.65 -8.41 -11.37
C MET A 31 -7.50 -6.90 -11.19
N SER A 32 -6.27 -6.44 -10.97
CA SER A 32 -5.95 -5.01 -10.80
C SER A 32 -6.33 -4.20 -12.03
N PHE A 33 -6.00 -4.68 -13.23
CA PHE A 33 -6.34 -4.02 -14.49
C PHE A 33 -7.85 -3.87 -14.65
N LEU A 34 -8.62 -4.94 -14.41
CA LEU A 34 -10.08 -4.91 -14.54
C LEU A 34 -10.72 -3.91 -13.58
N VAL A 35 -10.24 -3.83 -12.32
CA VAL A 35 -10.71 -2.85 -11.35
C VAL A 35 -10.42 -1.43 -11.80
N ILE A 36 -9.18 -1.16 -12.25
CA ILE A 36 -8.77 0.18 -12.71
C ILE A 36 -9.57 0.62 -13.93
N GLN A 37 -9.83 -0.28 -14.89
CA GLN A 37 -10.67 0.03 -16.05
C GLN A 37 -12.12 0.33 -15.67
N ASN A 38 -12.69 -0.40 -14.70
CA ASN A 38 -14.03 -0.12 -14.20
C ASN A 38 -14.07 1.20 -13.40
N LEU A 39 -13.01 1.50 -12.62
CA LEU A 39 -12.90 2.77 -11.91
C LEU A 39 -12.84 3.94 -12.91
N LYS A 40 -12.03 3.81 -13.98
CA LYS A 40 -12.00 4.81 -15.05
C LYS A 40 -13.37 5.09 -15.63
N LYS A 41 -14.10 4.03 -16.05
CA LYS A 41 -15.47 4.17 -16.57
C LYS A 41 -16.43 4.80 -15.57
N ASN A 42 -16.32 4.46 -14.27
CA ASN A 42 -17.17 5.05 -13.23
C ASN A 42 -16.92 6.56 -13.07
N LEU A 43 -15.67 6.99 -13.15
CA LEU A 43 -15.30 8.41 -13.10
C LEU A 43 -15.82 9.14 -14.34
N GLU A 44 -15.58 8.61 -15.54
CA GLU A 44 -16.04 9.16 -16.82
C GLU A 44 -17.58 9.31 -16.86
N ASN A 45 -18.32 8.29 -16.42
CA ASN A 45 -19.79 8.32 -16.36
C ASN A 45 -20.35 9.39 -15.41
N LYS A 46 -19.55 9.83 -14.46
CA LYS A 46 -19.89 10.94 -13.54
C LYS A 46 -19.32 12.28 -14.00
N ASN A 47 -18.67 12.36 -15.16
CA ASN A 47 -17.92 13.53 -15.65
C ASN A 47 -16.83 14.00 -14.68
N ILE A 48 -16.17 13.05 -13.99
CA ILE A 48 -15.06 13.30 -13.07
C ILE A 48 -13.75 13.01 -13.80
N SER A 49 -12.71 13.80 -13.49
CA SER A 49 -11.37 13.66 -14.11
C SER A 49 -10.77 12.27 -13.88
N THR A 50 -10.15 11.73 -14.94
CA THR A 50 -9.33 10.51 -14.92
C THR A 50 -7.83 10.81 -15.05
N SER A 51 -7.42 12.05 -14.79
CA SER A 51 -6.01 12.40 -14.68
C SER A 51 -5.36 11.66 -13.52
N VAL A 52 -4.08 11.32 -13.66
CA VAL A 52 -3.35 10.55 -12.65
C VAL A 52 -2.45 11.45 -11.81
N GLY A 53 -2.26 11.06 -10.56
CA GLY A 53 -1.30 11.66 -9.65
C GLY A 53 0.13 11.13 -9.83
N ASP A 54 0.99 11.45 -8.88
CA ASP A 54 2.42 11.16 -8.94
C ASP A 54 2.75 9.67 -9.03
N GLU A 55 1.91 8.83 -8.47
CA GLU A 55 2.12 7.37 -8.46
C GLU A 55 1.23 6.61 -9.45
N GLY A 56 0.64 7.32 -10.42
CA GLY A 56 -0.12 6.72 -11.51
C GLY A 56 -1.56 6.35 -11.16
N GLY A 57 -2.04 6.58 -9.94
CA GLY A 57 -3.43 6.42 -9.55
C GLY A 57 -4.27 7.60 -10.01
N PHE A 58 -5.57 7.38 -10.26
CA PHE A 58 -6.49 8.48 -10.56
C PHE A 58 -6.52 9.50 -9.41
N ALA A 59 -6.60 10.77 -9.74
CA ALA A 59 -6.56 11.88 -8.80
C ALA A 59 -7.83 12.77 -8.91
N PRO A 60 -9.04 12.21 -8.77
CA PRO A 60 -10.27 12.97 -8.89
C PRO A 60 -10.47 13.90 -7.70
N SER A 61 -11.19 15.01 -7.89
CA SER A 61 -11.77 15.76 -6.79
C SER A 61 -13.11 15.13 -6.41
N LEU A 62 -13.19 14.60 -5.19
CA LEU A 62 -14.36 13.96 -4.61
C LEU A 62 -14.77 14.68 -3.33
N ALA A 63 -16.01 14.46 -2.87
CA ALA A 63 -16.53 15.13 -1.68
C ALA A 63 -15.87 14.67 -0.38
N SER A 64 -15.34 13.43 -0.33
CA SER A 64 -14.72 12.86 0.87
C SER A 64 -13.81 11.68 0.54
N ASP A 65 -12.94 11.31 1.50
CA ASP A 65 -12.15 10.08 1.46
C ASP A 65 -13.04 8.83 1.43
N GLU A 66 -14.18 8.86 2.12
CA GLU A 66 -15.14 7.75 2.11
C GLU A 66 -15.74 7.54 0.70
N GLU A 67 -16.04 8.61 -0.05
CA GLU A 67 -16.52 8.50 -1.44
C GLU A 67 -15.47 7.82 -2.33
N ALA A 68 -14.19 8.12 -2.15
CA ALA A 68 -13.11 7.44 -2.86
C ALA A 68 -13.11 5.93 -2.61
N ILE A 69 -13.24 5.51 -1.35
CA ILE A 69 -13.34 4.10 -0.97
C ILE A 69 -14.57 3.44 -1.60
N GLU A 70 -15.74 4.09 -1.54
CA GLU A 70 -16.99 3.58 -2.11
C GLU A 70 -16.90 3.41 -3.63
N MET A 71 -16.25 4.34 -4.34
CA MET A 71 -16.01 4.21 -5.78
C MET A 71 -15.10 3.05 -6.13
N ILE A 72 -14.05 2.81 -5.33
CA ILE A 72 -13.16 1.66 -5.50
C ILE A 72 -13.93 0.36 -5.25
N MET A 73 -14.68 0.26 -4.16
CA MET A 73 -15.51 -0.92 -3.85
C MET A 73 -16.49 -1.24 -4.97
N LYS A 74 -17.18 -0.21 -5.47
CA LYS A 74 -18.09 -0.36 -6.63
C LYS A 74 -17.34 -0.89 -7.85
N SER A 75 -16.12 -0.41 -8.10
CA SER A 75 -15.32 -0.82 -9.26
C SER A 75 -14.80 -2.25 -9.12
N ILE A 76 -14.47 -2.70 -7.89
CA ILE A 76 -14.15 -4.09 -7.59
C ILE A 76 -15.35 -4.99 -7.90
N SER A 77 -16.55 -4.62 -7.45
CA SER A 77 -17.77 -5.39 -7.70
C SER A 77 -18.14 -5.43 -9.20
N LEU A 78 -17.99 -4.33 -9.92
CA LEU A 78 -18.23 -4.26 -11.36
C LEU A 78 -17.20 -5.05 -12.18
N ALA A 79 -16.00 -5.25 -11.65
CA ALA A 79 -14.98 -6.12 -12.23
C ALA A 79 -15.26 -7.62 -11.99
N GLY A 80 -16.32 -7.95 -11.23
CA GLY A 80 -16.70 -9.33 -10.92
C GLY A 80 -16.06 -9.91 -9.66
N PHE A 81 -15.42 -9.08 -8.84
CA PHE A 81 -14.73 -9.49 -7.60
C PHE A 81 -15.48 -9.02 -6.35
N LYS A 82 -15.22 -9.69 -5.23
CA LYS A 82 -15.80 -9.35 -3.93
C LYS A 82 -14.84 -8.47 -3.13
N PRO A 83 -15.26 -7.21 -2.79
CA PRO A 83 -14.47 -6.34 -1.91
C PRO A 83 -14.23 -7.00 -0.55
N GLY A 84 -12.96 -7.05 -0.12
CA GLY A 84 -12.56 -7.62 1.17
C GLY A 84 -12.34 -9.13 1.21
N GLU A 85 -12.78 -9.85 0.17
CA GLU A 85 -12.51 -11.29 -0.03
C GLU A 85 -11.47 -11.49 -1.13
N ASP A 86 -11.80 -11.10 -2.37
CA ASP A 86 -10.90 -11.24 -3.51
C ASP A 86 -9.89 -10.09 -3.59
N ILE A 87 -10.38 -8.87 -3.32
CA ILE A 87 -9.57 -7.64 -3.36
C ILE A 87 -9.85 -6.81 -2.12
N SER A 88 -8.82 -6.55 -1.35
CA SER A 88 -8.85 -5.68 -0.17
C SER A 88 -8.49 -4.24 -0.52
N ILE A 89 -8.88 -3.32 0.38
CA ILE A 89 -8.48 -1.91 0.32
C ILE A 89 -7.40 -1.66 1.36
N CYS A 90 -6.38 -0.92 0.95
CA CYS A 90 -5.30 -0.45 1.80
C CYS A 90 -5.23 1.07 1.70
N LEU A 91 -4.88 1.73 2.80
CA LEU A 91 -4.76 3.18 2.87
C LEU A 91 -3.32 3.58 3.21
N ASP A 92 -2.82 4.62 2.57
CA ASP A 92 -1.68 5.40 3.07
C ASP A 92 -2.20 6.79 3.45
N VAL A 93 -2.13 7.08 4.74
CA VAL A 93 -2.70 8.31 5.30
C VAL A 93 -1.72 9.47 5.21
N ALA A 94 -0.42 9.19 5.26
CA ALA A 94 0.64 10.20 5.32
C ALA A 94 0.35 11.29 6.35
N ALA A 95 0.22 10.88 7.62
CA ALA A 95 -0.39 11.69 8.67
C ALA A 95 0.21 13.09 8.87
N ASN A 96 1.49 13.29 8.56
CA ASN A 96 2.14 14.60 8.65
C ASN A 96 1.68 15.58 7.55
N GLU A 97 1.09 15.05 6.46
CA GLU A 97 0.56 15.86 5.36
C GLU A 97 -0.93 16.22 5.55
N LEU A 98 -1.60 15.63 6.56
CA LEU A 98 -3.00 15.91 6.84
C LEU A 98 -3.20 17.35 7.34
N LYS A 99 -4.20 18.04 6.81
CA LYS A 99 -4.62 19.35 7.32
C LYS A 99 -5.06 19.30 8.80
N LYS A 100 -5.67 18.19 9.20
CA LYS A 100 -6.08 17.92 10.59
C LYS A 100 -5.75 16.48 10.95
N PRO A 101 -4.96 16.24 12.00
CA PRO A 101 -4.66 14.89 12.46
C PRO A 101 -5.95 14.11 12.75
N LYS A 102 -5.96 12.83 12.36
CA LYS A 102 -7.03 11.90 12.72
C LYS A 102 -6.68 11.20 14.03
N ASN A 103 -7.68 10.74 14.76
CA ASN A 103 -7.49 10.00 16.00
C ASN A 103 -7.70 8.48 15.80
N VAL A 104 -7.41 7.70 16.83
CA VAL A 104 -7.56 6.23 16.82
C VAL A 104 -8.99 5.81 16.46
N ASP A 105 -10.01 6.49 17.01
CA ASP A 105 -11.41 6.15 16.80
C ASP A 105 -11.84 6.36 15.34
N TYR A 106 -11.27 7.34 14.64
CA TYR A 106 -11.50 7.52 13.20
C TYR A 106 -11.06 6.27 12.42
N PHE A 107 -9.84 5.78 12.67
CA PHE A 107 -9.33 4.61 11.96
C PHE A 107 -10.06 3.32 12.31
N LEU A 108 -10.46 3.15 13.56
CA LEU A 108 -11.30 2.02 13.97
C LEU A 108 -12.67 2.04 13.29
N LYS A 109 -13.27 3.23 13.18
CA LYS A 109 -14.57 3.42 12.51
C LYS A 109 -14.48 3.10 11.02
N ILE A 110 -13.47 3.63 10.31
CA ILE A 110 -13.31 3.43 8.88
C ILE A 110 -13.00 1.95 8.55
N ALA A 111 -12.15 1.29 9.35
CA ALA A 111 -11.82 -0.12 9.19
C ALA A 111 -13.02 -1.05 9.52
N LYS A 112 -13.96 -0.60 10.36
CA LYS A 112 -15.22 -1.33 10.61
C LYS A 112 -16.25 -1.13 9.50
N LYS A 113 -16.28 0.07 8.90
CA LYS A 113 -17.27 0.41 7.85
C LYS A 113 -16.90 -0.19 6.50
N PHE A 114 -15.62 -0.28 6.19
CA PHE A 114 -15.10 -0.68 4.89
C PHE A 114 -14.12 -1.87 5.01
N PRO A 115 -13.89 -2.64 3.94
CA PRO A 115 -12.96 -3.78 3.95
C PRO A 115 -11.49 -3.34 3.93
N ILE A 116 -11.10 -2.49 4.89
CA ILE A 116 -9.74 -1.99 5.03
C ILE A 116 -8.89 -3.06 5.71
N LYS A 117 -7.86 -3.54 5.03
CA LYS A 117 -6.93 -4.56 5.52
C LYS A 117 -5.57 -4.01 5.94
N SER A 118 -5.24 -2.79 5.49
CA SER A 118 -3.98 -2.14 5.84
C SER A 118 -4.17 -0.64 5.98
N ILE A 119 -3.53 -0.05 7.00
CA ILE A 119 -3.45 1.40 7.21
C ILE A 119 -1.97 1.73 7.44
N GLU A 120 -1.41 2.50 6.52
CA GLU A 120 -0.05 2.99 6.54
C GLU A 120 -0.05 4.42 7.06
N TYR A 121 0.96 4.75 7.89
CA TYR A 121 1.25 6.09 8.37
C TYR A 121 0.02 6.86 8.96
N PRO A 122 -0.72 6.22 9.90
CA PRO A 122 -1.94 6.85 10.48
C PRO A 122 -1.67 8.03 11.41
N PHE A 123 -0.47 8.11 12.01
CA PHE A 123 -0.07 9.13 12.97
C PHE A 123 1.34 9.62 12.68
N SER A 124 1.71 10.80 13.23
CA SER A 124 3.08 11.33 13.17
C SER A 124 4.11 10.28 13.62
N GLU A 125 5.31 10.34 13.05
CA GLU A 125 6.42 9.43 13.31
C GLU A 125 6.91 9.42 14.76
N ASP A 126 6.52 10.38 15.56
CA ASP A 126 6.88 10.45 16.99
C ASP A 126 5.69 10.20 17.93
N ASP A 127 4.49 9.98 17.42
CA ASP A 127 3.28 9.69 18.23
C ASP A 127 3.14 8.18 18.54
N TRP A 128 4.17 7.61 19.16
CA TRP A 128 4.26 6.18 19.49
C TRP A 128 3.04 5.64 20.27
N ASP A 129 2.44 6.49 21.09
CA ASP A 129 1.28 6.11 21.92
C ASP A 129 0.03 5.81 21.09
N ASN A 130 -0.30 6.65 20.10
CA ASN A 130 -1.46 6.42 19.24
C ASN A 130 -1.20 5.27 18.25
N TRP A 131 0.02 5.12 17.76
CA TRP A 131 0.42 3.95 16.97
C TRP A 131 0.15 2.65 17.74
N LYS A 132 0.64 2.55 18.98
CA LYS A 132 0.41 1.40 19.85
C LYS A 132 -1.07 1.17 20.12
N LYS A 133 -1.81 2.22 20.52
CA LYS A 133 -3.25 2.11 20.80
C LYS A 133 -4.05 1.61 19.61
N LEU A 134 -3.73 2.04 18.38
CA LEU A 134 -4.40 1.56 17.17
C LEU A 134 -4.06 0.10 16.93
N THR A 135 -2.79 -0.26 16.98
CA THR A 135 -2.32 -1.64 16.74
C THR A 135 -2.94 -2.65 17.72
N GLU A 136 -3.10 -2.27 18.98
CA GLU A 136 -3.73 -3.12 20.01
C GLU A 136 -5.24 -3.32 19.81
N LYS A 137 -5.93 -2.35 19.16
CA LYS A 137 -7.39 -2.34 19.04
C LYS A 137 -7.91 -2.87 17.70
N THR A 138 -7.04 -3.22 16.77
CA THR A 138 -7.46 -3.69 15.44
C THR A 138 -6.67 -4.92 15.00
N ASN A 139 -7.30 -5.73 14.14
CA ASN A 139 -6.62 -6.81 13.41
C ASN A 139 -6.12 -6.33 12.02
N THR A 140 -6.30 -5.05 11.72
CA THR A 140 -5.82 -4.45 10.46
C THR A 140 -4.30 -4.38 10.48
N GLN A 141 -3.67 -4.56 9.34
CA GLN A 141 -2.25 -4.34 9.18
C GLN A 141 -1.91 -2.85 9.39
N ILE A 142 -1.11 -2.55 10.40
CA ILE A 142 -0.64 -1.19 10.69
C ILE A 142 0.80 -1.08 10.24
N VAL A 143 1.04 -0.21 9.25
CA VAL A 143 2.32 -0.13 8.53
C VAL A 143 3.08 1.11 8.95
N GLY A 144 4.26 0.91 9.57
CA GLY A 144 5.17 1.99 9.90
C GLY A 144 6.03 2.36 8.68
N ASP A 145 5.79 3.55 8.14
CA ASP A 145 6.62 4.23 7.15
C ASP A 145 7.64 5.13 7.87
N ASP A 146 7.38 6.41 8.01
CA ASP A 146 8.30 7.35 8.68
C ASP A 146 8.48 7.05 10.19
N LEU A 147 7.56 6.30 10.79
CA LEU A 147 7.78 5.73 12.12
C LEU A 147 9.10 4.94 12.20
N PHE A 148 9.45 4.20 11.15
CA PHE A 148 10.61 3.30 11.12
C PHE A 148 11.73 3.76 10.18
N VAL A 149 11.41 4.46 9.09
CA VAL A 149 12.35 4.93 8.05
C VAL A 149 13.33 3.84 7.59
N THR A 150 12.87 2.58 7.50
CA THR A 150 13.70 1.39 7.20
C THR A 150 14.87 1.22 8.19
N ASN A 151 14.83 1.89 9.35
CA ASN A 151 15.93 1.94 10.31
C ASN A 151 15.77 0.84 11.38
N LYS A 152 16.77 -0.02 11.51
CA LYS A 152 16.80 -1.15 12.44
C LYS A 152 16.58 -0.75 13.91
N LYS A 153 17.11 0.43 14.35
CA LYS A 153 16.93 0.88 15.74
C LYS A 153 15.50 1.32 16.02
N ARG A 154 14.89 2.10 15.10
CA ARG A 154 13.48 2.51 15.23
C ARG A 154 12.57 1.29 15.14
N LEU A 155 12.83 0.36 14.22
CA LEU A 155 12.07 -0.88 14.11
C LEU A 155 12.15 -1.72 15.40
N ALA A 156 13.34 -1.90 15.98
CA ALA A 156 13.51 -2.63 17.25
C ALA A 156 12.70 -2.00 18.39
N LYS A 157 12.62 -0.65 18.45
CA LYS A 157 11.75 0.07 19.39
C LYS A 157 10.27 -0.29 19.13
N GLY A 158 9.81 -0.19 17.88
CA GLY A 158 8.42 -0.46 17.53
C GLY A 158 7.98 -1.90 17.80
N ILE A 159 8.88 -2.86 17.56
CA ILE A 159 8.66 -4.27 17.92
C ILE A 159 8.49 -4.42 19.44
N LYS A 160 9.38 -3.83 20.22
CA LYS A 160 9.33 -3.88 21.70
C LYS A 160 8.06 -3.24 22.25
N GLU A 161 7.66 -2.10 21.69
CA GLU A 161 6.50 -1.31 22.14
C GLU A 161 5.17 -1.77 21.50
N LYS A 162 5.23 -2.69 20.51
CA LYS A 162 4.07 -3.14 19.73
C LYS A 162 3.33 -1.99 19.03
N SER A 163 4.09 -1.05 18.49
CA SER A 163 3.54 0.19 17.90
C SER A 163 3.01 0.01 16.47
N ALA A 164 3.35 -1.11 15.82
CA ALA A 164 2.87 -1.51 14.49
C ALA A 164 3.00 -3.03 14.38
N ASN A 165 2.56 -3.60 13.24
CA ASN A 165 2.75 -5.01 12.91
C ASN A 165 3.36 -5.22 11.52
N SER A 166 3.72 -4.13 10.85
CA SER A 166 4.32 -4.14 9.52
C SER A 166 5.26 -2.95 9.34
N ILE A 167 6.23 -3.11 8.45
CA ILE A 167 7.16 -2.05 8.07
C ILE A 167 7.16 -1.83 6.55
N LEU A 168 7.17 -0.56 6.14
CA LEU A 168 7.46 -0.17 4.78
C LEU A 168 8.99 -0.12 4.58
N ILE A 169 9.47 -0.78 3.54
CA ILE A 169 10.90 -0.90 3.23
C ILE A 169 11.23 -0.03 2.02
N LYS A 170 12.03 0.99 2.24
CA LYS A 170 12.52 1.94 1.23
C LYS A 170 14.07 1.92 1.23
N PRO A 171 14.72 1.17 0.32
CA PRO A 171 16.18 1.00 0.34
C PRO A 171 16.97 2.31 0.33
N ASN A 172 16.49 3.32 -0.42
CA ASN A 172 17.15 4.62 -0.49
C ASN A 172 16.94 5.49 0.76
N GLN A 173 16.03 5.13 1.66
CA GLN A 173 15.78 5.85 2.92
C GLN A 173 16.84 5.50 3.97
N ILE A 174 17.24 4.23 4.06
CA ILE A 174 18.35 3.79 4.90
C ILE A 174 19.69 3.92 4.19
N GLY A 175 19.75 3.75 2.87
CA GLY A 175 20.88 4.12 2.02
C GLY A 175 21.74 2.96 1.53
N THR A 176 21.72 1.78 2.14
CA THR A 176 22.46 0.61 1.67
C THR A 176 21.59 -0.64 1.58
N VAL A 177 21.96 -1.55 0.68
CA VAL A 177 21.29 -2.85 0.54
C VAL A 177 21.49 -3.69 1.80
N SER A 178 22.68 -3.67 2.38
CA SER A 178 23.00 -4.45 3.59
C SER A 178 22.10 -4.05 4.77
N GLU A 179 21.97 -2.76 5.06
CA GLU A 179 21.10 -2.26 6.13
C GLU A 179 19.62 -2.53 5.84
N THR A 180 19.20 -2.44 4.55
CA THR A 180 17.87 -2.82 4.12
C THR A 180 17.57 -4.29 4.45
N LEU A 181 18.47 -5.21 4.09
CA LEU A 181 18.35 -6.64 4.38
C LEU A 181 18.34 -6.92 5.90
N GLU A 182 19.12 -6.19 6.67
CA GLU A 182 19.09 -6.29 8.13
C GLU A 182 17.75 -5.86 8.72
N ALA A 183 17.15 -4.78 8.22
CA ALA A 183 15.83 -4.34 8.64
C ALA A 183 14.75 -5.36 8.28
N ILE A 184 14.76 -5.89 7.05
CA ILE A 184 13.83 -6.94 6.59
C ILE A 184 13.96 -8.18 7.48
N LYS A 185 15.16 -8.67 7.71
CA LYS A 185 15.42 -9.84 8.56
C LYS A 185 14.96 -9.64 10.00
N LEU A 186 15.19 -8.44 10.57
CA LEU A 186 14.72 -8.11 11.91
C LEU A 186 13.17 -8.14 11.97
N ALA A 187 12.49 -7.55 10.98
CA ALA A 187 11.04 -7.56 10.88
C ALA A 187 10.49 -8.99 10.82
N GLN A 188 10.96 -9.79 9.86
CA GLN A 188 10.51 -11.16 9.64
C GLN A 188 10.74 -12.07 10.85
N ASN A 189 11.89 -11.96 11.52
CA ASN A 189 12.20 -12.72 12.73
C ASN A 189 11.29 -12.37 13.92
N ASN A 190 10.56 -11.26 13.85
CA ASN A 190 9.63 -10.82 14.89
C ASN A 190 8.16 -10.81 14.42
N ASN A 191 7.84 -11.55 13.36
CA ASN A 191 6.49 -11.66 12.78
C ASN A 191 5.90 -10.31 12.31
N PHE A 192 6.75 -9.34 11.96
CA PHE A 192 6.34 -8.15 11.25
C PHE A 192 6.27 -8.44 9.75
N ALA A 193 5.18 -8.06 9.12
CA ALA A 193 5.12 -8.09 7.66
C ALA A 193 6.04 -7.02 7.05
N THR A 194 6.62 -7.33 5.89
CA THR A 194 7.47 -6.42 5.15
C THR A 194 6.83 -6.07 3.81
N ILE A 195 6.75 -4.78 3.51
CA ILE A 195 6.21 -4.25 2.27
C ILE A 195 7.33 -3.50 1.57
N ILE A 196 7.80 -4.01 0.44
CA ILE A 196 8.81 -3.31 -0.35
C ILE A 196 8.14 -2.17 -1.10
N SER A 197 8.71 -0.97 -1.03
CA SER A 197 8.07 0.23 -1.52
C SER A 197 8.94 1.01 -2.51
N HIS A 198 8.28 1.59 -3.50
CA HIS A 198 8.79 2.66 -4.33
C HIS A 198 8.85 3.99 -3.56
N ARG A 199 9.15 5.07 -4.26
CA ARG A 199 9.04 6.46 -3.81
C ARG A 199 8.13 7.24 -4.76
N SER A 200 7.56 8.38 -4.29
CA SER A 200 6.78 9.29 -5.15
C SER A 200 7.58 9.78 -6.36
N GLY A 201 8.85 10.12 -6.14
CA GLY A 201 9.82 10.33 -7.23
C GLY A 201 10.61 9.05 -7.46
N ASP A 202 10.31 8.31 -8.52
CA ASP A 202 10.95 7.02 -8.84
C ASP A 202 11.44 7.01 -10.30
N SER A 203 12.23 5.99 -10.64
CA SER A 203 12.74 5.72 -11.98
C SER A 203 12.23 4.40 -12.52
N GLU A 204 12.56 4.02 -13.75
CA GLU A 204 12.22 2.72 -14.33
C GLU A 204 13.07 1.56 -13.79
N ASP A 205 14.00 1.80 -12.87
CA ASP A 205 14.76 0.76 -12.19
C ASP A 205 13.84 -0.26 -11.51
N THR A 206 14.17 -1.54 -11.61
CA THR A 206 13.32 -2.64 -11.14
C THR A 206 13.84 -3.35 -9.90
N PHE A 207 14.91 -2.85 -9.29
CA PHE A 207 15.58 -3.47 -8.15
C PHE A 207 14.61 -3.88 -7.02
N ILE A 208 13.63 -3.03 -6.71
CA ILE A 208 12.67 -3.31 -5.64
C ILE A 208 11.75 -4.51 -5.95
N ALA A 209 11.50 -4.83 -7.21
CA ALA A 209 10.75 -6.02 -7.59
C ALA A 209 11.58 -7.29 -7.30
N ASP A 210 12.86 -7.30 -7.71
CA ASP A 210 13.77 -8.40 -7.39
C ASP A 210 13.98 -8.54 -5.88
N LEU A 211 14.14 -7.42 -5.16
CA LEU A 211 14.27 -7.40 -3.70
C LEU A 211 13.05 -8.04 -3.01
N ALA A 212 11.83 -7.69 -3.44
CA ALA A 212 10.61 -8.23 -2.85
C ALA A 212 10.56 -9.76 -2.93
N VAL A 213 10.91 -10.32 -4.09
CA VAL A 213 10.92 -11.77 -4.29
C VAL A 213 12.11 -12.42 -3.56
N ALA A 214 13.31 -11.88 -3.70
CA ALA A 214 14.54 -12.44 -3.13
C ALA A 214 14.52 -12.49 -1.60
N THR A 215 13.83 -11.55 -0.95
CA THR A 215 13.70 -11.51 0.51
C THR A 215 12.44 -12.21 1.03
N ASN A 216 11.62 -12.77 0.14
CA ASN A 216 10.32 -13.31 0.49
C ASN A 216 9.46 -12.29 1.26
N SER A 217 9.55 -11.02 0.88
CA SER A 217 8.66 -9.97 1.37
C SER A 217 7.28 -10.20 0.78
N SER A 218 6.28 -10.32 1.64
CA SER A 218 4.96 -10.76 1.22
C SER A 218 4.21 -9.75 0.35
N GLN A 219 4.67 -8.50 0.30
CA GLN A 219 3.97 -7.41 -0.36
C GLN A 219 4.94 -6.45 -1.05
N ILE A 220 4.46 -5.82 -2.12
CA ILE A 220 5.11 -4.69 -2.77
C ILE A 220 4.10 -3.57 -2.96
N LYS A 221 4.49 -2.34 -2.67
CA LYS A 221 3.75 -1.10 -2.94
C LYS A 221 4.52 -0.32 -4.00
N THR A 222 4.00 -0.25 -5.24
CA THR A 222 4.77 0.32 -6.34
C THR A 222 3.94 1.10 -7.37
N GLY A 223 2.87 1.74 -6.89
CA GLY A 223 2.03 2.61 -7.69
C GLY A 223 0.94 1.91 -8.48
N SER A 224 0.24 2.65 -9.31
CA SER A 224 -0.84 2.14 -10.14
C SER A 224 -0.33 1.64 -11.51
N LEU A 225 -1.26 1.24 -12.39
CA LEU A 225 -0.97 0.68 -13.71
C LEU A 225 -0.83 1.79 -14.79
N ALA A 226 -0.27 2.90 -14.41
CA ALA A 226 0.07 4.02 -15.30
C ALA A 226 1.44 4.59 -14.90
N ARG A 227 2.12 5.24 -15.84
CA ARG A 227 3.49 5.76 -15.74
C ARG A 227 4.54 4.66 -15.78
N SER A 228 5.55 4.83 -16.61
CA SER A 228 6.54 3.77 -16.92
C SER A 228 7.37 3.35 -15.70
N GLU A 229 7.71 4.32 -14.84
CA GLU A 229 8.44 4.06 -13.59
C GLU A 229 7.66 3.18 -12.58
N ARG A 230 6.34 3.06 -12.73
CA ARG A 230 5.51 2.13 -11.93
C ARG A 230 5.38 0.79 -12.64
N VAL A 231 4.98 0.82 -13.91
CA VAL A 231 4.71 -0.38 -14.72
C VAL A 231 5.95 -1.25 -14.89
N SER A 232 7.16 -0.66 -14.92
CA SER A 232 8.43 -1.41 -15.03
C SER A 232 8.57 -2.48 -13.94
N LYS A 233 8.20 -2.17 -12.67
CA LYS A 233 8.28 -3.11 -11.54
C LYS A 233 7.29 -4.26 -11.69
N TYR A 234 6.06 -3.98 -12.12
CA TYR A 234 5.06 -5.01 -12.39
C TYR A 234 5.50 -5.92 -13.55
N ASN A 235 6.02 -5.35 -14.63
CA ASN A 235 6.58 -6.12 -15.72
C ASN A 235 7.76 -7.00 -15.29
N ARG A 236 8.61 -6.51 -14.37
CA ARG A 236 9.70 -7.32 -13.81
C ARG A 236 9.17 -8.48 -12.99
N LEU A 237 8.15 -8.27 -12.14
CA LEU A 237 7.53 -9.33 -11.36
C LEU A 237 6.89 -10.40 -12.24
N LEU A 238 6.23 -10.03 -13.36
CA LEU A 238 5.72 -10.98 -14.34
C LEU A 238 6.84 -11.84 -14.94
N ARG A 239 7.99 -11.22 -15.31
CA ARG A 239 9.15 -11.97 -15.82
C ARG A 239 9.75 -12.89 -14.77
N ILE A 240 9.84 -12.44 -13.50
CA ILE A 240 10.30 -13.31 -12.40
C ILE A 240 9.37 -14.51 -12.23
N GLU A 241 8.05 -14.30 -12.33
CA GLU A 241 7.08 -15.40 -12.28
C GLU A 241 7.31 -16.42 -13.42
N GLU A 242 7.53 -15.94 -14.65
CA GLU A 242 7.88 -16.79 -15.80
C GLU A 242 9.21 -17.56 -15.57
N GLU A 243 10.24 -16.87 -15.08
CA GLU A 243 11.56 -17.47 -14.78
C GLU A 243 11.46 -18.56 -13.70
N LEU A 244 10.64 -18.36 -12.66
CA LEU A 244 10.43 -19.33 -11.59
C LEU A 244 9.49 -20.48 -11.99
N GLY A 245 8.62 -20.28 -12.95
CA GLY A 245 7.66 -21.29 -13.44
C GLY A 245 6.86 -21.89 -12.27
N ASN A 246 6.82 -23.22 -12.20
CA ASN A 246 6.08 -23.95 -11.16
C ASN A 246 6.60 -23.72 -9.72
N SER A 247 7.76 -23.10 -9.53
CA SER A 247 8.30 -22.77 -8.22
C SER A 247 7.72 -21.45 -7.69
N SER A 248 7.10 -20.64 -8.56
CA SER A 248 6.45 -19.40 -8.18
C SER A 248 5.26 -19.65 -7.25
N LYS A 249 5.15 -18.86 -6.20
CA LYS A 249 4.02 -18.90 -5.25
C LYS A 249 3.64 -17.51 -4.83
N MET A 250 2.33 -17.21 -4.83
CA MET A 250 1.83 -15.99 -4.17
C MET A 250 2.00 -16.09 -2.65
N ALA A 251 2.39 -14.98 -2.05
CA ALA A 251 2.41 -14.87 -0.60
C ALA A 251 0.99 -15.00 -0.02
N LYS A 252 0.88 -15.64 1.13
CA LYS A 252 -0.34 -15.61 1.94
C LYS A 252 -0.21 -14.47 2.95
N ILE A 253 -1.22 -13.61 3.02
CA ILE A 253 -1.24 -12.40 3.85
C ILE A 253 -2.32 -12.54 4.92
#